data_92cab70c4480aea532e756a49ba7de07
#
_entry.id   92cab70c4480aea532e756a49ba7de07
#
_cell.length_a   1.000
_cell.length_b   1.000
_cell.length_c   1.000
_cell.angle_alpha   90.00
_cell.angle_beta   90.00
_cell.angle_gamma   90.00
#
_symmetry.space_group_name_H-M   'P 1'
#
loop_
_entity.id
_entity.type
_entity.pdbx_description
1 polymer ?
#
loop_
_entity_poly.entity_id
_entity_poly.type
_entity_poly.pdbx_seq_one_letter_code
_entity_poly.pdbx_strand_id
1 'polypeptide(L)'
;MCTCVEESGQGKHDICADPIDRTGVGSLRERVLRSDPMSRSHDRPARTKSVSLSLPPSVTACLATLNGLADKGGWAGLFGREAPLELEIGFGWDAFLLEQARTRPAVDFIGIEYDRQRVLALARKALTAGVDNLRLVWGDADYHLPRLFQPASLQRVYIRFPDPWPKKRHHKNRLLGPEFLRRLFWHVAEGGELIVGTDDPAYRDFIQESLLAVTGLRNMAVPQPWLESVPDLPMSKFETLFRSQGKGVYYFRYARGSGFSDAHAEIAAAVLSRIPRRVCEMPHVVFSTSLELNAVCRGFEPFQWWDRDALFKVNEIWLASRATAVLLECVIVFDGHDECFYVEVANKRDSTVVRVSSIKEVERTELIFRFLAGLVRHFMTLFPDLRVLRHNLGGWAQRADVGRD
;
A
#
# COMPACT_ATOMS: atom_id res chain seq x y z
N MET A 1 -63.93 -34.86 -1.15
CA MET A 1 -64.58 -34.31 0.06
C MET A 1 -63.76 -33.08 0.41
N CYS A 2 -64.24 -31.96 0.00
CA CYS A 2 -64.81 -30.86 0.76
C CYS A 2 -63.79 -30.28 1.77
N THR A 3 -63.51 -29.03 1.83
CA THR A 3 -64.23 -27.80 1.43
C THR A 3 -63.27 -26.60 1.45
N CYS A 4 -63.57 -25.66 0.58
CA CYS A 4 -63.09 -24.28 0.51
C CYS A 4 -63.31 -23.47 1.82
N VAL A 5 -62.57 -22.39 2.01
CA VAL A 5 -63.12 -21.04 2.20
C VAL A 5 -62.09 -19.99 1.81
N GLU A 6 -62.55 -19.02 1.00
CA GLU A 6 -61.95 -17.76 0.54
C GLU A 6 -61.84 -16.72 1.65
N GLU A 7 -60.92 -15.73 1.54
CA GLU A 7 -61.18 -14.31 1.28
C GLU A 7 -59.87 -13.51 1.43
N SER A 8 -59.42 -12.89 0.42
CA SER A 8 -59.46 -11.50 -0.06
C SER A 8 -58.52 -10.52 0.66
N GLY A 9 -57.70 -9.83 -0.12
CA GLY A 9 -56.96 -8.62 0.32
C GLY A 9 -55.93 -8.17 -0.69
N GLN A 10 -56.31 -7.23 -1.55
CA GLN A 10 -55.50 -6.58 -2.60
C GLN A 10 -54.32 -5.80 -2.06
N GLY A 11 -53.21 -5.79 -2.81
CA GLY A 11 -52.11 -4.86 -2.64
C GLY A 11 -51.06 -5.03 -3.74
N LYS A 12 -51.31 -4.37 -4.88
CA LYS A 12 -50.32 -4.21 -5.94
C LYS A 12 -49.16 -3.35 -5.44
N HIS A 13 -47.95 -3.81 -5.60
CA HIS A 13 -46.80 -2.92 -5.79
C HIS A 13 -45.89 -3.45 -6.87
N ASP A 14 -45.72 -2.57 -7.85
CA ASP A 14 -44.92 -2.73 -9.05
C ASP A 14 -43.43 -2.98 -8.70
N ILE A 15 -42.87 -4.01 -9.31
CA ILE A 15 -41.44 -4.28 -9.32
C ILE A 15 -40.86 -3.50 -10.51
N CYS A 16 -40.31 -2.31 -10.25
CA CYS A 16 -39.41 -1.68 -11.19
C CYS A 16 -38.02 -2.32 -11.05
N ALA A 17 -37.62 -3.02 -12.08
CA ALA A 17 -36.25 -3.50 -12.24
C ALA A 17 -35.33 -2.33 -12.61
N ASP A 18 -34.42 -1.98 -11.73
CA ASP A 18 -33.32 -1.06 -12.03
C ASP A 18 -32.27 -1.76 -12.91
N PRO A 19 -31.74 -1.09 -13.94
CA PRO A 19 -30.71 -1.64 -14.79
C PRO A 19 -29.37 -1.70 -14.05
N ILE A 20 -28.71 -2.84 -14.14
CA ILE A 20 -27.39 -3.11 -13.60
C ILE A 20 -26.39 -2.13 -14.24
N ASP A 21 -25.88 -1.18 -13.45
CA ASP A 21 -24.78 -0.31 -13.82
C ASP A 21 -23.47 -1.14 -13.87
N ARG A 22 -22.91 -1.29 -15.08
CA ARG A 22 -21.69 -2.05 -15.38
C ARG A 22 -20.42 -1.22 -15.26
N THR A 23 -20.40 -0.14 -14.48
CA THR A 23 -19.20 0.66 -14.25
C THR A 23 -18.74 0.50 -12.81
N GLY A 24 -17.66 -0.27 -12.59
CA GLY A 24 -17.09 -0.56 -11.26
C GLY A 24 -16.55 0.65 -10.45
N VAL A 25 -16.92 1.88 -10.81
CA VAL A 25 -16.52 3.12 -10.17
C VAL A 25 -17.36 3.45 -8.91
N GLY A 26 -18.60 2.94 -8.82
CA GLY A 26 -19.49 3.18 -7.67
C GLY A 26 -18.99 2.57 -6.35
N SER A 27 -18.22 1.48 -6.39
CA SER A 27 -17.81 0.74 -5.19
C SER A 27 -16.67 1.38 -4.40
N LEU A 28 -15.81 2.19 -5.02
CA LEU A 28 -14.68 2.86 -4.34
C LEU A 28 -15.14 4.06 -3.51
N ARG A 29 -16.05 4.88 -4.04
CA ARG A 29 -16.64 6.00 -3.28
C ARG A 29 -17.38 5.54 -2.03
N GLU A 30 -18.14 4.44 -2.12
CA GLU A 30 -18.86 3.89 -0.96
C GLU A 30 -17.95 3.26 0.10
N ARG A 31 -16.80 2.68 -0.28
CA ARG A 31 -15.84 2.12 0.69
C ARG A 31 -15.12 3.19 1.51
N VAL A 32 -14.77 4.32 0.90
CA VAL A 32 -14.08 5.42 1.60
C VAL A 32 -15.04 6.18 2.53
N LEU A 33 -16.31 6.28 2.17
CA LEU A 33 -17.33 6.94 3.01
C LEU A 33 -17.81 6.09 4.21
N ARG A 34 -17.48 4.78 4.24
CA ARG A 34 -17.87 3.87 5.35
C ARG A 34 -16.73 3.52 6.30
N SER A 35 -15.54 4.08 6.13
CA SER A 35 -14.52 4.07 7.16
C SER A 35 -14.86 5.14 8.19
N ASP A 36 -15.58 4.78 9.26
CA ASP A 36 -15.82 5.64 10.40
C ASP A 36 -14.50 6.18 10.94
N PRO A 37 -14.38 7.50 11.15
CA PRO A 37 -13.27 8.04 11.91
C PRO A 37 -13.43 7.52 13.34
N MET A 38 -12.47 6.73 13.80
CA MET A 38 -12.41 6.29 15.20
C MET A 38 -12.55 7.51 16.11
N SER A 39 -13.64 7.55 16.87
CA SER A 39 -13.87 8.49 17.96
C SER A 39 -12.71 8.40 18.95
N ARG A 40 -11.78 9.33 18.88
CA ARG A 40 -10.81 9.55 19.95
C ARG A 40 -11.24 10.78 20.73
N SER A 41 -11.65 10.55 21.97
CA SER A 41 -11.94 11.54 22.99
C SER A 41 -10.84 12.61 23.05
N HIS A 42 -11.24 13.86 22.90
CA HIS A 42 -10.44 15.05 23.14
C HIS A 42 -10.21 15.19 24.63
N ASP A 43 -9.04 14.78 25.12
CA ASP A 43 -8.38 15.34 26.32
C ASP A 43 -7.00 14.69 26.47
N ARG A 44 -5.99 15.26 25.80
CA ARG A 44 -4.59 15.10 26.22
C ARG A 44 -3.82 16.39 25.90
N PRO A 45 -3.09 16.96 26.89
CA PRO A 45 -2.26 18.12 26.66
C PRO A 45 -1.13 17.78 25.69
N ALA A 46 -0.81 18.72 24.78
CA ALA A 46 0.26 18.64 23.81
C ALA A 46 1.59 18.28 24.47
N ARG A 47 1.99 17.02 24.39
CA ARG A 47 3.37 16.60 24.70
C ARG A 47 4.23 16.90 23.48
N THR A 48 4.93 18.02 23.51
CA THR A 48 6.09 18.29 22.64
C THR A 48 7.19 17.27 22.92
N LYS A 49 7.09 16.10 22.33
CA LYS A 49 8.26 15.23 22.12
C LYS A 49 8.78 15.52 20.73
N SER A 50 9.91 16.19 20.63
CA SER A 50 10.73 16.22 19.43
C SER A 50 11.20 14.79 19.15
N VAL A 51 10.40 14.03 18.43
CA VAL A 51 10.81 12.72 17.93
C VAL A 51 11.64 13.00 16.69
N SER A 52 12.96 12.81 16.78
CA SER A 52 13.81 12.67 15.60
C SER A 52 13.28 11.48 14.80
N LEU A 53 12.59 11.75 13.70
CA LEU A 53 12.00 10.75 12.81
C LEU A 53 13.04 10.12 11.86
N SER A 54 14.30 10.54 11.93
CA SER A 54 15.36 9.96 11.11
C SER A 54 15.82 8.62 11.69
N LEU A 55 15.64 7.56 10.92
CA LEU A 55 16.24 6.26 11.21
C LEU A 55 17.76 6.36 11.06
N PRO A 56 18.55 5.60 11.86
CA PRO A 56 19.98 5.51 11.64
C PRO A 56 20.29 5.11 10.18
N PRO A 57 21.30 5.73 9.53
CA PRO A 57 21.66 5.39 8.14
C PRO A 57 21.91 3.90 7.89
N SER A 58 22.41 3.20 8.89
CA SER A 58 22.60 1.75 8.85
C SER A 58 21.30 0.96 8.72
N VAL A 59 20.23 1.38 9.37
CA VAL A 59 18.92 0.72 9.26
C VAL A 59 18.28 1.02 7.91
N THR A 60 18.42 2.25 7.39
CA THR A 60 17.89 2.61 6.07
C THR A 60 18.53 1.83 4.94
N ALA A 61 19.77 1.35 5.10
CA ALA A 61 20.42 0.51 4.09
C ALA A 61 19.72 -0.83 3.84
N CYS A 62 18.99 -1.36 4.84
CA CYS A 62 18.18 -2.57 4.68
C CYS A 62 16.78 -2.29 4.15
N LEU A 63 16.35 -1.03 4.08
CA LEU A 63 15.02 -0.67 3.61
C LEU A 63 15.03 -0.39 2.10
N ALA A 64 14.03 -0.91 1.40
CA ALA A 64 13.77 -0.54 0.02
C ALA A 64 12.54 0.36 -0.03
N THR A 65 12.65 1.49 -0.72
CA THR A 65 11.55 2.39 -1.05
C THR A 65 11.34 2.42 -2.56
N LEU A 66 10.14 2.79 -2.99
CA LEU A 66 9.82 2.93 -4.42
C LEU A 66 10.75 3.96 -5.09
N ASN A 67 11.08 5.05 -4.39
CA ASN A 67 12.02 6.04 -4.90
C ASN A 67 13.45 5.48 -4.99
N GLY A 68 13.93 4.83 -3.92
CA GLY A 68 15.27 4.23 -3.89
C GLY A 68 15.47 3.16 -4.96
N LEU A 69 14.45 2.32 -5.17
CA LEU A 69 14.48 1.30 -6.23
C LEU A 69 14.60 1.94 -7.62
N ALA A 70 13.83 2.98 -7.89
CA ALA A 70 13.89 3.65 -9.20
C ALA A 70 15.17 4.46 -9.40
N ASP A 71 15.68 5.12 -8.37
CA ASP A 71 16.95 5.87 -8.43
C ASP A 71 18.15 4.94 -8.69
N LYS A 72 18.04 3.67 -8.31
CA LYS A 72 19.04 2.63 -8.54
C LYS A 72 18.80 1.82 -9.83
N GLY A 73 17.73 2.07 -10.58
CA GLY A 73 17.40 1.34 -11.81
C GLY A 73 16.86 -0.07 -11.58
N GLY A 74 16.25 -0.33 -10.42
CA GLY A 74 15.64 -1.61 -10.09
C GLY A 74 16.39 -2.40 -9.01
N TRP A 75 15.98 -3.66 -8.81
CA TRP A 75 16.53 -4.53 -7.76
C TRP A 75 18.00 -4.84 -7.97
N ALA A 76 18.42 -5.14 -9.21
CA ALA A 76 19.82 -5.39 -9.52
C ALA A 76 20.73 -4.20 -9.12
N GLY A 77 20.30 -2.97 -9.40
CA GLY A 77 21.03 -1.78 -8.98
C GLY A 77 20.98 -1.52 -7.47
N LEU A 78 19.89 -1.92 -6.79
CA LEU A 78 19.76 -1.77 -5.33
C LEU A 78 20.61 -2.80 -4.56
N PHE A 79 20.72 -4.03 -5.07
CA PHE A 79 21.59 -5.07 -4.50
C PHE A 79 23.04 -4.98 -5.03
N GLY A 80 23.27 -4.27 -6.13
CA GLY A 80 24.57 -4.18 -6.80
C GLY A 80 24.95 -5.43 -7.60
N ARG A 81 24.00 -6.30 -7.92
CA ARG A 81 24.17 -7.54 -8.66
C ARG A 81 22.87 -8.03 -9.29
N GLU A 82 22.96 -8.91 -10.27
CA GLU A 82 21.85 -9.71 -10.79
C GLU A 82 21.79 -11.06 -10.05
N ALA A 83 20.65 -11.36 -9.46
CA ALA A 83 20.40 -12.62 -8.76
C ALA A 83 18.89 -12.97 -8.81
N PRO A 84 18.52 -14.25 -8.62
CA PRO A 84 17.13 -14.63 -8.46
C PRO A 84 16.48 -13.88 -7.28
N LEU A 85 15.25 -13.40 -7.48
CA LEU A 85 14.50 -12.68 -6.45
C LEU A 85 13.49 -13.60 -5.79
N GLU A 86 13.49 -13.63 -4.45
CA GLU A 86 12.46 -14.29 -3.65
C GLU A 86 11.80 -13.30 -2.69
N LEU A 87 10.48 -13.42 -2.52
CA LEU A 87 9.66 -12.49 -1.76
C LEU A 87 8.95 -13.19 -0.61
N GLU A 88 8.99 -12.64 0.60
CA GLU A 88 8.04 -12.99 1.67
C GLU A 88 7.07 -11.83 1.93
N ILE A 89 5.77 -12.13 1.92
CA ILE A 89 4.70 -11.20 2.24
C ILE A 89 4.19 -11.49 3.65
N GLY A 90 4.24 -10.47 4.52
CA GLY A 90 3.78 -10.59 5.90
C GLY A 90 4.74 -11.40 6.76
N PHE A 91 6.05 -11.11 6.73
CA PHE A 91 7.08 -11.86 7.47
C PHE A 91 6.93 -11.80 9.00
N GLY A 92 6.15 -10.87 9.53
CA GLY A 92 5.83 -10.81 10.97
C GLY A 92 7.05 -10.65 11.87
N TRP A 93 7.04 -11.37 13.00
CA TRP A 93 8.17 -11.44 13.96
C TRP A 93 9.13 -12.60 13.69
N ASP A 94 8.86 -13.42 12.66
CA ASP A 94 9.69 -14.58 12.35
C ASP A 94 11.05 -14.15 11.78
N ALA A 95 12.03 -15.04 11.94
CA ALA A 95 13.37 -14.86 11.40
C ALA A 95 13.60 -15.65 10.10
N PHE A 96 12.56 -16.25 9.54
CA PHE A 96 12.66 -17.09 8.35
C PHE A 96 13.37 -16.40 7.19
N LEU A 97 12.93 -15.19 6.82
CA LEU A 97 13.52 -14.47 5.72
C LEU A 97 15.00 -14.15 5.94
N LEU A 98 15.37 -13.79 7.16
CA LEU A 98 16.77 -13.57 7.55
C LEU A 98 17.60 -14.85 7.43
N GLU A 99 17.05 -15.97 7.88
CA GLU A 99 17.73 -17.26 7.81
C GLU A 99 17.89 -17.72 6.35
N GLN A 100 16.88 -17.53 5.51
CA GLN A 100 16.98 -17.78 4.07
C GLN A 100 18.08 -16.93 3.41
N ALA A 101 18.13 -15.65 3.72
CA ALA A 101 19.13 -14.75 3.19
C ALA A 101 20.56 -15.15 3.64
N ARG A 102 20.72 -15.56 4.90
CA ARG A 102 22.00 -16.01 5.47
C ARG A 102 22.50 -17.32 4.86
N THR A 103 21.61 -18.28 4.61
CA THR A 103 21.96 -19.63 4.14
C THR A 103 22.04 -19.73 2.61
N ARG A 104 21.46 -18.76 1.89
CA ARG A 104 21.38 -18.74 0.43
C ARG A 104 21.92 -17.43 -0.18
N PRO A 105 23.22 -17.15 -0.06
CA PRO A 105 23.81 -15.87 -0.47
C PRO A 105 23.71 -15.59 -1.99
N ALA A 106 23.44 -16.59 -2.80
CA ALA A 106 23.26 -16.44 -4.25
C ALA A 106 21.87 -15.94 -4.66
N VAL A 107 20.92 -15.77 -3.72
CA VAL A 107 19.56 -15.31 -3.92
C VAL A 107 19.37 -14.00 -3.21
N ASP A 108 18.64 -13.07 -3.82
CA ASP A 108 18.24 -11.81 -3.18
C ASP A 108 16.82 -11.94 -2.63
N PHE A 109 16.66 -11.53 -1.38
CA PHE A 109 15.42 -11.67 -0.64
C PHE A 109 14.77 -10.30 -0.41
N ILE A 110 13.46 -10.25 -0.60
CA ILE A 110 12.64 -9.09 -0.31
C ILE A 110 11.55 -9.48 0.70
N GLY A 111 11.36 -8.66 1.73
CA GLY A 111 10.24 -8.79 2.66
C GLY A 111 9.31 -7.60 2.57
N ILE A 112 8.00 -7.83 2.46
CA ILE A 112 6.97 -6.78 2.58
C ILE A 112 6.19 -7.03 3.86
N GLU A 113 6.08 -6.02 4.73
CA GLU A 113 5.34 -6.10 5.99
C GLU A 113 4.64 -4.77 6.29
N TYR A 114 3.39 -4.85 6.71
CA TYR A 114 2.57 -3.69 7.01
C TYR A 114 2.95 -3.00 8.34
N ASP A 115 3.37 -3.78 9.33
CA ASP A 115 3.76 -3.27 10.64
C ASP A 115 5.20 -2.73 10.64
N ARG A 116 5.32 -1.41 10.81
CA ARG A 116 6.61 -0.71 10.85
C ARG A 116 7.58 -1.27 11.92
N GLN A 117 7.06 -1.68 13.09
CA GLN A 117 7.91 -2.17 14.18
C GLN A 117 8.57 -3.49 13.80
N ARG A 118 7.84 -4.38 13.11
CA ARG A 118 8.35 -5.66 12.60
C ARG A 118 9.41 -5.43 11.54
N VAL A 119 9.17 -4.51 10.60
CA VAL A 119 10.17 -4.13 9.58
C VAL A 119 11.46 -3.64 10.23
N LEU A 120 11.38 -2.71 11.18
CA LEU A 120 12.56 -2.18 11.86
C LEU A 120 13.29 -3.21 12.74
N ALA A 121 12.52 -4.12 13.34
CA ALA A 121 13.11 -5.21 14.13
C ALA A 121 13.92 -6.17 13.25
N LEU A 122 13.37 -6.56 12.10
CA LEU A 122 14.07 -7.45 11.16
C LEU A 122 15.27 -6.74 10.51
N ALA A 123 15.14 -5.46 10.14
CA ALA A 123 16.25 -4.67 9.61
C ALA A 123 17.46 -4.61 10.58
N ARG A 124 17.19 -4.39 11.87
CA ARG A 124 18.27 -4.40 12.90
C ARG A 124 18.93 -5.77 13.02
N LYS A 125 18.14 -6.86 12.97
CA LYS A 125 18.68 -8.23 13.01
C LYS A 125 19.54 -8.52 11.77
N ALA A 126 19.09 -8.12 10.58
CA ALA A 126 19.83 -8.30 9.32
C ALA A 126 21.19 -7.57 9.36
N LEU A 127 21.21 -6.32 9.84
CA LEU A 127 22.44 -5.56 10.03
C LEU A 127 23.41 -6.23 11.01
N THR A 128 22.91 -6.69 12.17
CA THR A 128 23.72 -7.39 13.15
C THR A 128 24.30 -8.70 12.61
N ALA A 129 23.53 -9.38 11.75
CA ALA A 129 23.96 -10.63 11.11
C ALA A 129 24.87 -10.42 9.89
N GLY A 130 25.11 -9.17 9.46
CA GLY A 130 25.94 -8.85 8.29
C GLY A 130 25.37 -9.37 6.97
N VAL A 131 24.03 -9.43 6.85
CA VAL A 131 23.33 -9.91 5.66
C VAL A 131 23.10 -8.74 4.70
N ASP A 132 23.59 -8.86 3.46
CA ASP A 132 23.54 -7.83 2.41
C ASP A 132 22.55 -8.15 1.28
N ASN A 133 22.12 -9.40 1.16
CA ASN A 133 21.15 -9.90 0.18
C ASN A 133 19.69 -9.88 0.68
N LEU A 134 19.35 -8.97 1.61
CA LEU A 134 18.00 -8.78 2.14
C LEU A 134 17.60 -7.30 2.07
N ARG A 135 16.41 -7.04 1.52
CA ARG A 135 15.78 -5.72 1.57
C ARG A 135 14.35 -5.84 2.08
N LEU A 136 13.92 -4.85 2.85
CA LEU A 136 12.62 -4.82 3.50
C LEU A 136 11.81 -3.62 3.01
N VAL A 137 10.54 -3.86 2.72
CA VAL A 137 9.58 -2.84 2.33
C VAL A 137 8.54 -2.72 3.44
N TRP A 138 8.31 -1.51 3.90
CA TRP A 138 7.22 -1.22 4.81
C TRP A 138 6.01 -0.79 4.01
N GLY A 139 4.91 -1.57 4.06
CA GLY A 139 3.66 -1.20 3.42
C GLY A 139 2.76 -2.38 3.08
N ASP A 140 1.69 -2.06 2.37
CA ASP A 140 0.71 -3.01 1.86
C ASP A 140 1.24 -3.75 0.64
N ALA A 141 1.10 -5.08 0.63
CA ALA A 141 1.64 -5.91 -0.45
C ALA A 141 0.87 -5.72 -1.77
N ASP A 142 -0.46 -5.56 -1.72
CA ASP A 142 -1.27 -5.39 -2.93
C ASP A 142 -0.96 -4.06 -3.64
N TYR A 143 -0.66 -3.03 -2.86
CA TYR A 143 -0.19 -1.75 -3.39
C TYR A 143 1.23 -1.82 -3.97
N HIS A 144 2.15 -2.49 -3.26
CA HIS A 144 3.58 -2.47 -3.60
C HIS A 144 3.96 -3.44 -4.71
N LEU A 145 3.30 -4.60 -4.84
CA LEU A 145 3.63 -5.61 -5.85
C LEU A 145 3.79 -5.04 -7.26
N PRO A 146 2.80 -4.33 -7.84
CA PRO A 146 2.91 -3.84 -9.22
C PRO A 146 3.93 -2.71 -9.38
N ARG A 147 4.34 -2.07 -8.29
CA ARG A 147 5.29 -0.94 -8.28
C ARG A 147 6.73 -1.37 -8.08
N LEU A 148 6.93 -2.49 -7.40
CA LEU A 148 8.26 -3.02 -7.05
C LEU A 148 8.77 -4.06 -8.05
N PHE A 149 7.87 -4.85 -8.63
CA PHE A 149 8.28 -6.01 -9.42
C PHE A 149 7.83 -5.92 -10.86
N GLN A 150 8.74 -6.25 -11.77
CA GLN A 150 8.42 -6.44 -13.16
C GLN A 150 7.60 -7.73 -13.35
N PRO A 151 6.84 -7.87 -14.43
CA PRO A 151 6.24 -9.16 -14.80
C PRO A 151 7.29 -10.26 -14.83
N ALA A 152 6.94 -11.44 -14.31
CA ALA A 152 7.78 -12.65 -14.34
C ALA A 152 9.19 -12.50 -13.73
N SER A 153 9.35 -11.60 -12.72
CA SER A 153 10.66 -11.33 -12.08
C SER A 153 10.92 -12.13 -10.80
N LEU A 154 9.86 -12.67 -10.15
CA LEU A 154 9.98 -13.40 -8.89
C LEU A 154 10.12 -14.90 -9.12
N GLN A 155 11.15 -15.51 -8.56
CA GLN A 155 11.35 -16.96 -8.61
C GLN A 155 10.51 -17.70 -7.57
N ARG A 156 10.33 -17.11 -6.40
CA ARG A 156 9.52 -17.72 -5.35
C ARG A 156 8.89 -16.66 -4.45
N VAL A 157 7.66 -16.93 -4.03
CA VAL A 157 6.93 -16.10 -3.07
C VAL A 157 6.49 -16.95 -1.90
N TYR A 158 6.64 -16.42 -0.69
CA TYR A 158 6.21 -17.03 0.55
C TYR A 158 5.12 -16.17 1.21
N ILE A 159 4.05 -16.81 1.65
CA ILE A 159 3.00 -16.19 2.48
C ILE A 159 2.69 -17.17 3.60
N ARG A 160 3.30 -16.95 4.76
CA ARG A 160 3.24 -17.94 5.85
C ARG A 160 2.36 -17.44 6.98
N PHE A 161 1.33 -18.23 7.29
CA PHE A 161 0.38 -17.98 8.37
C PHE A 161 -0.25 -16.57 8.33
N PRO A 162 -0.82 -16.16 7.18
CA PRO A 162 -1.54 -14.89 7.07
C PRO A 162 -2.81 -14.92 7.93
N ASP A 163 -3.27 -13.75 8.35
CA ASP A 163 -4.47 -13.60 9.19
C ASP A 163 -5.69 -14.27 8.54
N PRO A 164 -6.35 -15.25 9.21
CA PRO A 164 -7.42 -16.04 8.62
C PRO A 164 -8.76 -15.29 8.58
N TRP A 165 -8.91 -14.19 9.36
CA TRP A 165 -10.14 -13.40 9.47
C TRP A 165 -11.38 -14.28 9.70
N PRO A 166 -11.54 -14.93 10.86
CA PRO A 166 -12.54 -16.00 11.05
C PRO A 166 -14.00 -15.51 10.99
N LYS A 167 -14.26 -14.22 11.29
CA LYS A 167 -15.62 -13.66 11.24
C LYS A 167 -16.02 -13.35 9.80
N LYS A 168 -17.18 -13.85 9.33
CA LYS A 168 -17.69 -13.67 7.95
C LYS A 168 -17.62 -12.24 7.44
N ARG A 169 -17.99 -11.24 8.28
CA ARG A 169 -17.92 -9.82 7.94
C ARG A 169 -16.49 -9.32 7.62
N HIS A 170 -15.46 -10.06 8.03
CA HIS A 170 -14.04 -9.74 7.82
C HIS A 170 -13.40 -10.55 6.68
N HIS A 171 -14.10 -11.49 6.06
CA HIS A 171 -13.56 -12.31 4.95
C HIS A 171 -13.04 -11.47 3.78
N LYS A 172 -13.60 -10.27 3.58
CA LYS A 172 -13.10 -9.31 2.57
C LYS A 172 -11.67 -8.83 2.82
N ASN A 173 -11.13 -9.03 4.03
CA ASN A 173 -9.75 -8.68 4.41
C ASN A 173 -8.77 -9.83 4.18
N ARG A 174 -9.26 -11.01 3.76
CA ARG A 174 -8.40 -12.15 3.41
C ARG A 174 -7.56 -11.82 2.20
N LEU A 175 -6.24 -11.90 2.34
CA LEU A 175 -5.29 -11.53 1.29
C LEU A 175 -5.39 -12.46 0.07
N LEU A 176 -5.50 -13.78 0.29
CA LEU A 176 -5.33 -14.81 -0.73
C LEU A 176 -6.59 -15.07 -1.59
N GLY A 177 -7.33 -14.02 -1.93
CA GLY A 177 -8.45 -14.13 -2.89
C GLY A 177 -7.94 -14.28 -4.34
N PRO A 178 -8.82 -14.76 -5.27
CA PRO A 178 -8.45 -15.02 -6.67
C PRO A 178 -7.85 -13.80 -7.38
N GLU A 179 -8.38 -12.62 -7.12
CA GLU A 179 -7.90 -11.36 -7.70
C GLU A 179 -6.45 -11.04 -7.30
N PHE A 180 -6.15 -11.16 -5.99
CA PHE A 180 -4.79 -10.97 -5.50
C PHE A 180 -3.84 -12.03 -6.07
N LEU A 181 -4.26 -13.30 -6.10
CA LEU A 181 -3.43 -14.39 -6.65
C LEU A 181 -3.11 -14.18 -8.14
N ARG A 182 -4.07 -13.72 -8.96
CA ARG A 182 -3.80 -13.38 -10.37
C ARG A 182 -2.74 -12.29 -10.48
N ARG A 183 -2.87 -11.19 -9.69
CA ARG A 183 -1.87 -10.11 -9.68
C ARG A 183 -0.52 -10.60 -9.19
N LEU A 184 -0.48 -11.39 -8.13
CA LEU A 184 0.76 -11.95 -7.60
C LEU A 184 1.48 -12.81 -8.65
N PHE A 185 0.78 -13.77 -9.25
CA PHE A 185 1.37 -14.68 -10.24
C PHE A 185 1.77 -13.98 -11.54
N TRP A 186 1.25 -12.79 -11.82
CA TRP A 186 1.75 -11.95 -12.90
C TRP A 186 3.24 -11.60 -12.73
N HIS A 187 3.68 -11.41 -11.49
CA HIS A 187 5.06 -11.08 -11.13
C HIS A 187 5.94 -12.32 -10.91
N VAL A 188 5.36 -13.50 -10.73
CA VAL A 188 6.09 -14.75 -10.57
C VAL A 188 6.60 -15.22 -11.96
N ALA A 189 7.84 -15.68 -12.07
CA ALA A 189 8.41 -16.22 -13.29
C ALA A 189 7.70 -17.51 -13.74
N GLU A 190 7.79 -17.86 -15.00
CA GLU A 190 7.34 -19.17 -15.46
C GLU A 190 8.12 -20.27 -14.72
N GLY A 191 7.40 -21.25 -14.17
CA GLY A 191 7.98 -22.26 -13.30
C GLY A 191 8.31 -21.79 -11.88
N GLY A 192 8.25 -20.48 -11.62
CA GLY A 192 8.39 -19.92 -10.28
C GLY A 192 7.20 -20.28 -9.38
N GLU A 193 7.37 -20.22 -8.07
CA GLU A 193 6.49 -20.85 -7.10
C GLU A 193 5.92 -19.89 -6.07
N LEU A 194 4.69 -20.16 -5.65
CA LEU A 194 4.07 -19.63 -4.43
C LEU A 194 3.99 -20.74 -3.39
N ILE A 195 4.45 -20.46 -2.16
CA ILE A 195 4.33 -21.32 -1.00
C ILE A 195 3.50 -20.59 0.05
N VAL A 196 2.35 -21.16 0.42
CA VAL A 196 1.45 -20.63 1.44
C VAL A 196 1.32 -21.61 2.58
N GLY A 197 1.46 -21.14 3.82
CA GLY A 197 1.19 -21.92 5.03
C GLY A 197 0.01 -21.35 5.82
N THR A 198 -0.87 -22.21 6.36
CA THR A 198 -1.94 -21.83 7.29
C THR A 198 -2.21 -22.93 8.32
N ASP A 199 -2.68 -22.55 9.53
CA ASP A 199 -3.15 -23.45 10.59
C ASP A 199 -4.68 -23.44 10.72
N ASP A 200 -5.37 -22.57 9.97
CA ASP A 200 -6.83 -22.42 10.02
C ASP A 200 -7.50 -23.25 8.92
N PRO A 201 -8.34 -24.27 9.27
CA PRO A 201 -9.00 -25.10 8.26
C PRO A 201 -9.95 -24.35 7.33
N ALA A 202 -10.66 -23.33 7.83
CA ALA A 202 -11.60 -22.58 7.02
C ALA A 202 -10.86 -21.64 6.03
N TYR A 203 -9.68 -21.17 6.43
CA TYR A 203 -8.83 -20.40 5.53
C TYR A 203 -8.10 -21.32 4.53
N ARG A 204 -7.70 -22.51 4.94
CA ARG A 204 -7.19 -23.57 4.03
C ARG A 204 -8.16 -23.80 2.87
N ASP A 205 -9.44 -24.02 3.17
CA ASP A 205 -10.46 -24.29 2.15
C ASP A 205 -10.63 -23.10 1.23
N PHE A 206 -10.68 -21.89 1.77
CA PHE A 206 -10.72 -20.64 0.97
C PHE A 206 -9.50 -20.47 0.07
N ILE A 207 -8.28 -20.75 0.56
CA ILE A 207 -7.04 -20.67 -0.22
C ILE A 207 -7.09 -21.67 -1.37
N GLN A 208 -7.53 -22.90 -1.11
CA GLN A 208 -7.67 -23.93 -2.13
C GLN A 208 -8.63 -23.50 -3.24
N GLU A 209 -9.83 -23.05 -2.88
CA GLU A 209 -10.82 -22.55 -3.83
C GLU A 209 -10.27 -21.38 -4.66
N SER A 210 -9.57 -20.45 -4.00
CA SER A 210 -8.96 -19.29 -4.66
C SER A 210 -7.88 -19.69 -5.66
N LEU A 211 -7.01 -20.65 -5.33
CA LEU A 211 -5.96 -21.15 -6.21
C LEU A 211 -6.55 -21.89 -7.42
N LEU A 212 -7.58 -22.69 -7.21
CA LEU A 212 -8.29 -23.42 -8.31
C LEU A 212 -9.02 -22.46 -9.26
N ALA A 213 -9.43 -21.29 -8.78
CA ALA A 213 -10.09 -20.27 -9.61
C ALA A 213 -9.10 -19.47 -10.49
N VAL A 214 -7.78 -19.72 -10.39
CA VAL A 214 -6.75 -19.05 -11.20
C VAL A 214 -6.22 -20.03 -12.25
N THR A 215 -6.58 -19.79 -13.50
CA THR A 215 -6.12 -20.61 -14.63
C THR A 215 -4.61 -20.49 -14.86
N GLY A 216 -3.97 -21.56 -15.32
CA GLY A 216 -2.55 -21.56 -15.65
C GLY A 216 -1.62 -21.80 -14.45
N LEU A 217 -2.16 -22.12 -13.28
CA LEU A 217 -1.37 -22.57 -12.12
C LEU A 217 -1.27 -24.10 -12.08
N ARG A 218 -0.14 -24.59 -11.59
CA ARG A 218 0.12 -26.01 -11.40
C ARG A 218 0.35 -26.33 -9.93
N ASN A 219 -0.49 -27.19 -9.36
CA ASN A 219 -0.27 -27.71 -8.01
C ASN A 219 0.99 -28.59 -7.97
N MET A 220 1.92 -28.30 -7.09
CA MET A 220 3.18 -29.05 -6.91
C MET A 220 3.09 -30.11 -5.80
N ALA A 221 1.95 -30.19 -5.12
CA ALA A 221 1.69 -31.15 -4.04
C ALA A 221 0.97 -32.43 -4.53
N VAL A 222 0.68 -32.57 -5.83
CA VAL A 222 -0.10 -33.70 -6.38
C VAL A 222 0.41 -35.06 -5.88
N PRO A 223 -0.51 -36.00 -5.58
CA PRO A 223 -1.97 -35.94 -5.82
C PRO A 223 -2.75 -35.16 -4.73
N GLN A 224 -2.08 -34.73 -3.70
CA GLN A 224 -2.71 -34.03 -2.57
C GLN A 224 -3.02 -32.56 -2.91
N PRO A 225 -4.07 -31.95 -2.34
CA PRO A 225 -4.34 -30.52 -2.52
C PRO A 225 -3.37 -29.63 -1.74
N TRP A 226 -2.80 -30.11 -0.65
CA TRP A 226 -1.79 -29.46 0.22
C TRP A 226 -0.82 -30.47 0.81
N LEU A 227 0.27 -29.99 1.41
CA LEU A 227 1.27 -30.75 2.16
C LEU A 227 1.17 -30.42 3.65
N GLU A 228 1.56 -31.33 4.52
CA GLU A 228 1.72 -31.03 5.95
C GLU A 228 3.07 -30.38 6.27
N SER A 229 4.04 -30.52 5.38
CA SER A 229 5.34 -29.87 5.44
C SER A 229 5.88 -29.67 4.02
N VAL A 230 6.73 -28.66 3.82
CA VAL A 230 7.43 -28.44 2.55
C VAL A 230 8.89 -28.83 2.75
N PRO A 231 9.44 -29.74 1.92
CA PRO A 231 10.88 -30.02 1.93
C PRO A 231 11.67 -28.71 1.75
N ASP A 232 12.79 -28.59 2.42
CA ASP A 232 13.70 -27.43 2.36
C ASP A 232 13.13 -26.11 2.92
N LEU A 233 11.94 -26.15 3.53
CA LEU A 233 11.38 -25.02 4.24
C LEU A 233 11.57 -25.20 5.75
N PRO A 234 12.39 -24.37 6.41
CA PRO A 234 12.57 -24.50 7.85
C PRO A 234 11.26 -24.20 8.60
N MET A 235 11.00 -24.99 9.63
CA MET A 235 9.84 -24.81 10.48
C MET A 235 9.86 -23.45 11.16
N SER A 236 8.75 -22.71 11.09
CA SER A 236 8.62 -21.45 11.80
C SER A 236 8.37 -21.67 13.31
N LYS A 237 8.63 -20.65 14.12
CA LYS A 237 8.25 -20.69 15.55
C LYS A 237 6.75 -20.85 15.73
N PHE A 238 5.95 -20.26 14.86
CA PHE A 238 4.49 -20.40 14.86
C PHE A 238 4.08 -21.84 14.52
N GLU A 239 4.69 -22.44 13.51
CA GLU A 239 4.43 -23.82 13.14
C GLU A 239 4.76 -24.76 14.31
N THR A 240 5.92 -24.60 14.95
CA THR A 240 6.30 -25.36 16.13
C THR A 240 5.26 -25.23 17.24
N LEU A 241 4.79 -24.01 17.49
CA LEU A 241 3.75 -23.73 18.48
C LEU A 241 2.42 -24.40 18.10
N PHE A 242 1.97 -24.26 16.85
CA PHE A 242 0.70 -24.85 16.42
C PHE A 242 0.71 -26.37 16.49
N ARG A 243 1.78 -27.01 16.04
CA ARG A 243 1.96 -28.47 16.15
C ARG A 243 2.00 -28.94 17.62
N SER A 244 2.64 -28.20 18.52
CA SER A 244 2.63 -28.50 19.95
C SER A 244 1.24 -28.41 20.60
N GLN A 245 0.35 -27.60 20.00
CA GLN A 245 -1.06 -27.47 20.39
C GLN A 245 -1.97 -28.50 19.70
N GLY A 246 -1.43 -29.43 18.92
CA GLY A 246 -2.20 -30.43 18.17
C GLY A 246 -2.95 -29.85 16.96
N LYS A 247 -2.62 -28.65 16.51
CA LYS A 247 -3.23 -28.07 15.32
C LYS A 247 -2.60 -28.65 14.05
N GLY A 248 -3.44 -28.84 13.03
CA GLY A 248 -2.98 -29.14 11.67
C GLY A 248 -2.27 -27.92 11.06
N VAL A 249 -1.30 -28.19 10.23
CA VAL A 249 -0.63 -27.17 9.40
C VAL A 249 -0.74 -27.61 7.95
N TYR A 250 -1.13 -26.69 7.09
CA TYR A 250 -1.44 -26.96 5.69
C TYR A 250 -0.58 -26.05 4.81
N TYR A 251 0.18 -26.65 3.88
CA TYR A 251 1.00 -25.92 2.91
C TYR A 251 0.50 -26.13 1.49
N PHE A 252 0.25 -25.04 0.79
CA PHE A 252 0.02 -25.03 -0.66
C PHE A 252 1.33 -24.69 -1.36
N ARG A 253 1.64 -25.42 -2.41
CA ARG A 253 2.78 -25.14 -3.30
C ARG A 253 2.29 -25.16 -4.73
N TYR A 254 2.30 -24.00 -5.36
CA TYR A 254 1.79 -23.81 -6.71
C TYR A 254 2.83 -23.12 -7.57
N ALA A 255 3.04 -23.62 -8.79
CA ALA A 255 3.92 -23.01 -9.77
C ALA A 255 3.11 -22.29 -10.85
N ARG A 256 3.67 -21.21 -11.40
CA ARG A 256 3.15 -20.57 -12.60
C ARG A 256 3.43 -21.46 -13.81
N GLY A 257 2.39 -21.88 -14.52
CA GLY A 257 2.49 -22.62 -15.78
C GLY A 257 2.67 -21.70 -16.99
N SER A 258 3.08 -22.25 -18.13
CA SER A 258 3.33 -21.52 -19.38
C SER A 258 2.09 -20.81 -19.95
N GLY A 259 0.89 -21.36 -19.75
CA GLY A 259 -0.37 -20.76 -20.22
C GLY A 259 -0.94 -19.65 -19.36
N PHE A 260 -0.29 -19.26 -18.24
CA PHE A 260 -0.82 -18.25 -17.33
C PHE A 260 -0.94 -16.87 -17.99
N SER A 261 0.07 -16.42 -18.72
CA SER A 261 0.09 -15.09 -19.36
C SER A 261 -1.02 -14.91 -20.39
N ASP A 262 -1.31 -15.94 -21.17
CA ASP A 262 -2.36 -15.90 -22.21
C ASP A 262 -3.75 -15.87 -21.58
N ALA A 263 -3.94 -16.63 -20.50
CA ALA A 263 -5.21 -16.67 -19.75
C ALA A 263 -5.53 -15.39 -18.97
N HIS A 264 -4.50 -14.56 -18.69
CA HIS A 264 -4.61 -13.38 -17.82
C HIS A 264 -3.97 -12.12 -18.43
N ALA A 265 -3.96 -11.98 -19.76
CA ALA A 265 -3.34 -10.84 -20.45
C ALA A 265 -3.94 -9.48 -20.07
N GLU A 266 -5.25 -9.44 -19.72
CA GLU A 266 -5.95 -8.23 -19.27
C GLU A 266 -5.42 -7.66 -17.96
N ILE A 267 -4.76 -8.50 -17.13
CA ILE A 267 -4.19 -8.06 -15.85
C ILE A 267 -3.09 -7.03 -16.06
N ALA A 268 -2.29 -7.18 -17.12
CA ALA A 268 -1.21 -6.23 -17.42
C ALA A 268 -1.71 -4.79 -17.54
N ALA A 269 -2.77 -4.59 -18.32
CA ALA A 269 -3.37 -3.27 -18.50
C ALA A 269 -3.97 -2.74 -17.18
N ALA A 270 -4.67 -3.60 -16.42
CA ALA A 270 -5.27 -3.23 -15.15
C ALA A 270 -4.22 -2.87 -14.09
N VAL A 271 -3.11 -3.62 -14.00
CA VAL A 271 -2.01 -3.34 -13.08
C VAL A 271 -1.30 -2.03 -13.46
N LEU A 272 -0.95 -1.86 -14.75
CA LEU A 272 -0.24 -0.67 -15.21
C LEU A 272 -1.08 0.61 -15.07
N SER A 273 -2.41 0.51 -15.25
CA SER A 273 -3.32 1.66 -15.10
C SER A 273 -3.40 2.19 -13.65
N ARG A 274 -3.03 1.37 -12.67
CA ARG A 274 -3.02 1.72 -11.24
C ARG A 274 -1.72 2.33 -10.76
N ILE A 275 -0.68 2.36 -11.61
CA ILE A 275 0.61 2.94 -11.23
C ILE A 275 0.61 4.43 -11.63
N PRO A 276 0.64 5.36 -10.67
CA PRO A 276 0.75 6.77 -10.97
C PRO A 276 2.06 7.08 -11.70
N ARG A 277 2.01 8.05 -12.62
CA ARG A 277 3.21 8.47 -13.35
C ARG A 277 4.26 9.02 -12.37
N ARG A 278 5.46 8.49 -12.44
CA ARG A 278 6.60 9.00 -11.66
C ARG A 278 7.07 10.36 -12.16
N VAL A 279 7.62 11.13 -11.24
CA VAL A 279 8.21 12.45 -11.49
C VAL A 279 9.62 12.51 -10.91
N CYS A 280 10.51 13.26 -11.56
CA CYS A 280 11.90 13.37 -11.10
C CYS A 280 12.07 14.46 -10.04
N GLU A 281 11.24 15.51 -10.10
CA GLU A 281 11.32 16.66 -9.21
C GLU A 281 10.17 16.69 -8.23
N MET A 282 10.42 17.26 -7.04
CA MET A 282 9.36 17.52 -6.07
C MET A 282 8.70 18.87 -6.37
N PRO A 283 7.35 18.95 -6.30
CA PRO A 283 6.67 20.18 -6.59
C PRO A 283 6.90 21.24 -5.52
N HIS A 284 6.93 22.48 -5.96
CA HIS A 284 6.94 23.65 -5.09
C HIS A 284 6.23 24.83 -5.72
N VAL A 285 5.75 25.75 -4.86
CA VAL A 285 5.14 27.01 -5.27
C VAL A 285 5.69 28.14 -4.41
N VAL A 286 5.95 29.28 -5.02
CA VAL A 286 6.39 30.49 -4.34
C VAL A 286 5.34 31.57 -4.56
N PHE A 287 4.84 32.13 -3.47
CA PHE A 287 3.94 33.30 -3.50
C PHE A 287 4.70 34.58 -3.33
N SER A 288 4.19 35.66 -3.96
CA SER A 288 4.79 37.01 -3.95
C SER A 288 4.68 37.75 -2.62
N THR A 289 4.00 37.15 -1.62
CA THR A 289 3.71 37.79 -0.33
C THR A 289 4.07 36.84 0.81
N SER A 290 4.54 37.37 1.92
CA SER A 290 4.70 36.62 3.15
C SER A 290 3.35 36.43 3.84
N LEU A 291 3.01 35.17 4.17
CA LEU A 291 1.81 34.82 4.92
C LEU A 291 2.00 35.05 6.42
N GLU A 292 0.97 35.51 7.10
CA GLU A 292 0.97 35.49 8.55
C GLU A 292 0.70 34.08 9.07
N LEU A 293 1.78 33.32 9.29
CA LEU A 293 1.71 31.89 9.61
C LEU A 293 0.91 31.59 10.88
N ASN A 294 0.92 32.49 11.88
CA ASN A 294 0.08 32.37 13.06
C ASN A 294 -1.42 32.47 12.73
N ALA A 295 -1.80 33.32 11.77
CA ALA A 295 -3.19 33.42 11.32
C ALA A 295 -3.61 32.15 10.56
N VAL A 296 -2.72 31.60 9.73
CA VAL A 296 -2.93 30.33 9.05
C VAL A 296 -3.21 29.20 10.06
N CYS A 297 -2.43 29.14 11.16
CA CYS A 297 -2.64 28.12 12.21
C CYS A 297 -3.94 28.32 12.98
N ARG A 298 -4.30 29.57 13.34
CA ARG A 298 -5.49 29.86 14.14
C ARG A 298 -6.81 29.60 13.40
N GLY A 299 -6.80 29.78 12.08
CA GLY A 299 -7.98 29.59 11.24
C GLY A 299 -8.01 28.24 10.52
N PHE A 300 -7.11 27.35 10.87
CA PHE A 300 -7.02 26.06 10.19
C PHE A 300 -8.14 25.12 10.64
N GLU A 301 -8.85 24.57 9.68
CA GLU A 301 -9.74 23.42 9.85
C GLU A 301 -9.31 22.31 8.88
N PRO A 302 -9.36 21.03 9.28
CA PRO A 302 -9.07 19.91 8.38
C PRO A 302 -9.98 19.95 7.16
N PHE A 303 -9.41 19.73 5.99
CA PHE A 303 -10.18 19.73 4.75
C PHE A 303 -9.73 18.64 3.80
N GLN A 304 -10.60 18.30 2.82
CA GLN A 304 -10.32 17.29 1.82
C GLN A 304 -11.00 17.61 0.49
N TRP A 305 -10.45 17.07 -0.59
CA TRP A 305 -11.05 17.19 -1.92
C TRP A 305 -10.74 15.96 -2.78
N TRP A 306 -11.61 15.70 -3.73
CA TRP A 306 -11.37 14.72 -4.78
C TRP A 306 -10.78 15.37 -6.02
N ASP A 307 -9.80 14.74 -6.63
CA ASP A 307 -9.35 15.02 -7.98
C ASP A 307 -9.27 13.70 -8.75
N ARG A 308 -10.20 13.48 -9.66
CA ARG A 308 -10.39 12.22 -10.42
C ARG A 308 -10.56 11.01 -9.50
N ASP A 309 -9.53 10.20 -9.39
CA ASP A 309 -9.44 8.91 -8.72
C ASP A 309 -8.73 8.95 -7.37
N ALA A 310 -8.23 10.12 -6.98
CA ALA A 310 -7.54 10.31 -5.71
C ALA A 310 -8.31 11.23 -4.76
N LEU A 311 -8.34 10.88 -3.47
CA LEU A 311 -8.79 11.73 -2.39
C LEU A 311 -7.57 12.33 -1.69
N PHE A 312 -7.56 13.64 -1.58
CA PHE A 312 -6.52 14.42 -0.92
C PHE A 312 -7.06 14.99 0.39
N LYS A 313 -6.26 14.92 1.46
CA LYS A 313 -6.64 15.41 2.79
C LYS A 313 -5.51 16.24 3.39
N VAL A 314 -5.89 17.26 4.15
CA VAL A 314 -5.02 17.98 5.08
C VAL A 314 -5.64 17.85 6.46
N ASN A 315 -4.98 17.11 7.35
CA ASN A 315 -5.54 16.70 8.63
C ASN A 315 -5.16 17.62 9.77
N GLU A 316 -3.89 18.02 9.85
CA GLU A 316 -3.35 18.79 10.97
C GLU A 316 -2.34 19.84 10.49
N ILE A 317 -2.13 20.84 11.33
CA ILE A 317 -1.14 21.91 11.11
C ILE A 317 -0.33 22.14 12.37
N TRP A 318 0.98 22.27 12.22
CA TRP A 318 1.88 22.62 13.32
C TRP A 318 2.73 23.83 12.97
N LEU A 319 2.88 24.75 13.91
CA LEU A 319 3.80 25.86 13.82
C LEU A 319 5.21 25.42 14.24
N ALA A 320 6.22 25.71 13.42
CA ALA A 320 7.59 25.49 13.82
C ALA A 320 7.99 26.36 15.02
N SER A 321 8.88 25.87 15.88
CA SER A 321 9.26 26.50 17.14
C SER A 321 9.75 27.97 17.02
N ARG A 322 10.20 28.39 15.85
CA ARG A 322 10.62 29.77 15.56
C ARG A 322 9.59 30.58 14.76
N ALA A 323 8.37 30.07 14.59
CA ALA A 323 7.30 30.71 13.82
C ALA A 323 7.68 31.10 12.36
N THR A 324 8.71 30.49 11.79
CA THR A 324 9.18 30.77 10.42
C THR A 324 8.57 29.86 9.37
N ALA A 325 7.93 28.79 9.79
CA ALA A 325 7.26 27.81 8.95
C ALA A 325 6.11 27.14 9.67
N VAL A 326 5.14 26.66 8.91
CA VAL A 326 4.13 25.71 9.34
C VAL A 326 4.29 24.41 8.59
N LEU A 327 3.93 23.31 9.22
CA LEU A 327 3.95 21.97 8.66
C LEU A 327 2.52 21.45 8.61
N LEU A 328 2.08 21.04 7.44
CA LEU A 328 0.77 20.44 7.20
C LEU A 328 0.93 18.93 7.12
N GLU A 329 0.14 18.17 7.89
CA GLU A 329 0.00 16.74 7.68
C GLU A 329 -0.98 16.49 6.55
N CYS A 330 -0.52 15.79 5.54
CA CYS A 330 -1.23 15.57 4.31
C CYS A 330 -1.36 14.08 4.05
N VAL A 331 -2.49 13.68 3.45
CA VAL A 331 -2.73 12.28 3.06
C VAL A 331 -3.27 12.24 1.64
N ILE A 332 -2.71 11.37 0.82
CA ILE A 332 -3.24 10.97 -0.48
C ILE A 332 -3.83 9.58 -0.32
N VAL A 333 -5.11 9.42 -0.68
CA VAL A 333 -5.77 8.12 -0.78
C VAL A 333 -5.95 7.80 -2.25
N PHE A 334 -5.30 6.75 -2.72
CA PHE A 334 -5.35 6.33 -4.11
C PHE A 334 -5.32 4.80 -4.21
N ASP A 335 -6.19 4.21 -4.99
CA ASP A 335 -6.30 2.76 -5.20
C ASP A 335 -6.40 1.95 -3.88
N GLY A 336 -7.10 2.52 -2.88
CA GLY A 336 -7.29 1.88 -1.57
C GLY A 336 -6.10 1.97 -0.62
N HIS A 337 -5.06 2.71 -0.98
CA HIS A 337 -3.87 2.94 -0.18
C HIS A 337 -3.78 4.40 0.28
N ASP A 338 -3.33 4.59 1.52
CA ASP A 338 -3.16 5.90 2.15
C ASP A 338 -1.67 6.23 2.26
N GLU A 339 -1.23 7.30 1.62
CA GLU A 339 0.13 7.83 1.76
C GLU A 339 0.12 9.13 2.56
N CYS A 340 0.67 9.10 3.77
CA CYS A 340 0.83 10.28 4.61
C CYS A 340 2.20 10.92 4.38
N PHE A 341 2.22 12.25 4.23
CA PHE A 341 3.42 13.07 4.06
C PHE A 341 3.21 14.46 4.65
N TYR A 342 4.21 15.32 4.54
CA TYR A 342 4.15 16.67 5.10
C TYR A 342 4.43 17.72 4.02
N VAL A 343 3.66 18.82 4.08
CA VAL A 343 3.90 20.03 3.27
C VAL A 343 4.38 21.14 4.21
N GLU A 344 5.49 21.75 3.85
CA GLU A 344 6.04 22.90 4.55
C GLU A 344 5.59 24.18 3.87
N VAL A 345 5.05 25.12 4.65
CA VAL A 345 4.75 26.49 4.23
C VAL A 345 5.68 27.40 5.02
N ALA A 346 6.66 27.99 4.35
CA ALA A 346 7.72 28.76 5.00
C ALA A 346 7.88 30.15 4.38
N ASN A 347 7.98 31.19 5.22
CA ASN A 347 8.32 32.53 4.76
C ASN A 347 9.81 32.68 4.48
N LYS A 348 10.14 33.32 3.36
CA LYS A 348 11.48 33.70 2.95
C LYS A 348 11.48 35.18 2.56
N ARG A 349 11.94 36.03 3.45
CA ARG A 349 11.88 37.50 3.28
C ARG A 349 10.46 37.93 2.92
N ASP A 350 10.22 38.40 1.68
CA ASP A 350 8.93 38.93 1.23
C ASP A 350 8.08 37.90 0.47
N SER A 351 8.40 36.64 0.56
CA SER A 351 7.72 35.55 -0.17
C SER A 351 7.39 34.35 0.74
N THR A 352 6.41 33.57 0.35
CA THR A 352 6.08 32.30 0.99
C THR A 352 6.36 31.14 0.03
N VAL A 353 7.07 30.14 0.50
CA VAL A 353 7.34 28.90 -0.24
C VAL A 353 6.46 27.78 0.33
N VAL A 354 5.74 27.11 -0.55
CA VAL A 354 4.99 25.88 -0.25
C VAL A 354 5.64 24.74 -0.98
N ARG A 355 6.08 23.72 -0.22
CA ARG A 355 6.79 22.56 -0.78
C ARG A 355 6.54 21.31 0.03
N VAL A 356 6.75 20.17 -0.57
CA VAL A 356 6.77 18.89 0.19
C VAL A 356 7.99 18.89 1.12
N SER A 357 7.75 18.53 2.37
CA SER A 357 8.79 18.49 3.39
C SER A 357 9.63 17.22 3.29
N SER A 358 10.93 17.33 3.57
CA SER A 358 11.85 16.19 3.64
C SER A 358 11.75 15.38 4.95
N ILE A 359 10.86 15.74 5.87
CA ILE A 359 10.69 15.05 7.15
C ILE A 359 10.30 13.58 6.97
N LYS A 360 9.46 13.32 5.96
CA LYS A 360 9.07 11.96 5.57
C LYS A 360 9.18 11.83 4.06
N GLU A 361 9.79 10.76 3.60
CA GLU A 361 9.81 10.43 2.19
C GLU A 361 8.40 10.11 1.71
N VAL A 362 8.06 10.61 0.54
CA VAL A 362 6.80 10.35 -0.17
C VAL A 362 7.13 9.84 -1.57
N GLU A 363 6.27 8.98 -2.12
CA GLU A 363 6.44 8.48 -3.47
C GLU A 363 6.41 9.64 -4.48
N ARG A 364 7.45 9.75 -5.31
CA ARG A 364 7.58 10.81 -6.33
C ARG A 364 6.70 10.51 -7.54
N THR A 365 5.41 10.82 -7.43
CA THR A 365 4.42 10.61 -8.48
C THR A 365 3.68 11.89 -8.85
N GLU A 366 2.93 11.85 -9.95
CA GLU A 366 2.06 12.96 -10.35
C GLU A 366 0.99 13.31 -9.30
N LEU A 367 0.65 12.37 -8.41
CA LEU A 367 -0.32 12.63 -7.35
C LEU A 367 0.12 13.75 -6.41
N ILE A 368 1.42 13.86 -6.14
CA ILE A 368 1.99 14.93 -5.32
C ILE A 368 1.83 16.30 -6.01
N PHE A 369 1.97 16.35 -7.34
CA PHE A 369 1.74 17.59 -8.10
C PHE A 369 0.27 17.99 -8.09
N ARG A 370 -0.64 17.02 -8.28
CA ARG A 370 -2.09 17.21 -8.19
C ARG A 370 -2.50 17.71 -6.80
N PHE A 371 -1.92 17.08 -5.76
CA PHE A 371 -2.12 17.50 -4.37
C PHE A 371 -1.71 18.97 -4.17
N LEU A 372 -0.48 19.33 -4.53
CA LEU A 372 0.03 20.67 -4.28
C LEU A 372 -0.73 21.73 -5.09
N ALA A 373 -1.14 21.41 -6.32
CA ALA A 373 -1.99 22.29 -7.13
C ALA A 373 -3.37 22.54 -6.47
N GLY A 374 -3.98 21.51 -5.88
CA GLY A 374 -5.24 21.65 -5.12
C GLY A 374 -5.07 22.45 -3.82
N LEU A 375 -3.98 22.21 -3.10
CA LEU A 375 -3.64 22.95 -1.87
C LEU A 375 -3.42 24.44 -2.15
N VAL A 376 -2.69 24.76 -3.21
CA VAL A 376 -2.45 26.17 -3.63
C VAL A 376 -3.76 26.86 -3.96
N ARG A 377 -4.66 26.21 -4.69
CA ARG A 377 -5.98 26.75 -4.99
C ARG A 377 -6.77 27.04 -3.71
N HIS A 378 -6.71 26.15 -2.75
CA HIS A 378 -7.34 26.35 -1.44
C HIS A 378 -6.76 27.57 -0.71
N PHE A 379 -5.42 27.74 -0.68
CA PHE A 379 -4.78 28.92 -0.11
C PHE A 379 -5.20 30.23 -0.82
N MET A 380 -5.29 30.23 -2.14
CA MET A 380 -5.74 31.41 -2.89
C MET A 380 -7.21 31.78 -2.63
N THR A 381 -8.04 30.79 -2.24
CA THR A 381 -9.41 31.06 -1.78
C THR A 381 -9.44 31.70 -0.40
N LEU A 382 -8.58 31.24 0.52
CA LEU A 382 -8.47 31.79 1.88
C LEU A 382 -7.78 33.16 1.91
N PHE A 383 -6.87 33.42 1.00
CA PHE A 383 -6.04 34.62 0.91
C PHE A 383 -6.15 35.22 -0.50
N PRO A 384 -7.20 35.99 -0.81
CA PRO A 384 -7.48 36.48 -2.17
C PRO A 384 -6.38 37.38 -2.78
N ASP A 385 -5.57 38.01 -1.94
CA ASP A 385 -4.45 38.86 -2.36
C ASP A 385 -3.17 38.08 -2.68
N LEU A 386 -3.18 36.76 -2.43
CA LEU A 386 -2.05 35.90 -2.69
C LEU A 386 -1.84 35.71 -4.20
N ARG A 387 -0.63 35.94 -4.67
CA ARG A 387 -0.25 35.75 -6.08
C ARG A 387 0.89 34.79 -6.20
N VAL A 388 0.82 33.88 -7.16
CA VAL A 388 1.89 32.94 -7.46
C VAL A 388 2.99 33.68 -8.21
N LEU A 389 4.20 33.71 -7.64
CA LEU A 389 5.38 34.30 -8.26
C LEU A 389 6.06 33.28 -9.20
N ARG A 390 6.20 32.06 -8.78
CA ARG A 390 6.77 30.96 -9.58
C ARG A 390 6.37 29.59 -9.03
N HIS A 391 6.39 28.59 -9.89
CA HIS A 391 6.12 27.20 -9.54
C HIS A 391 6.77 26.25 -10.56
N ASN A 392 6.89 24.97 -10.20
CA ASN A 392 7.24 23.89 -11.13
C ASN A 392 6.10 22.87 -11.33
N LEU A 393 4.83 23.30 -11.14
CA LEU A 393 3.66 22.43 -11.27
C LEU A 393 3.35 22.01 -12.73
N GLY A 394 4.02 22.61 -13.74
CA GLY A 394 3.78 22.32 -15.16
C GLY A 394 2.31 22.48 -15.56
N GLY A 395 1.79 21.56 -16.38
CA GLY A 395 0.39 21.56 -16.83
C GLY A 395 -0.66 21.39 -15.71
N TRP A 396 -0.26 21.03 -14.50
CA TRP A 396 -1.16 20.95 -13.34
C TRP A 396 -1.57 22.33 -12.83
N ALA A 397 -0.73 23.34 -13.01
CA ALA A 397 -1.05 24.74 -12.65
C ALA A 397 -2.22 25.30 -13.47
N GLN A 398 -2.30 24.98 -14.77
CA GLN A 398 -3.40 25.44 -15.64
C GLN A 398 -4.76 24.89 -15.25
N ARG A 399 -4.78 23.64 -14.72
CA ARG A 399 -6.00 23.00 -14.21
C ARG A 399 -6.39 23.53 -12.82
N ALA A 400 -5.48 24.20 -12.15
CA ALA A 400 -5.68 24.79 -10.83
C ALA A 400 -6.09 26.27 -10.89
N ASP A 401 -6.26 26.86 -12.08
CA ASP A 401 -6.49 28.31 -12.26
C ASP A 401 -5.44 29.17 -11.52
N VAL A 402 -4.24 28.63 -11.40
CA VAL A 402 -3.09 29.32 -10.83
C VAL A 402 -2.58 30.23 -11.94
N GLY A 403 -3.03 31.46 -11.91
CA GLY A 403 -2.81 32.47 -12.96
C GLY A 403 -1.35 32.48 -13.45
N ARG A 404 -1.21 32.51 -14.77
CA ARG A 404 -0.01 32.98 -15.43
C ARG A 404 -0.15 34.50 -15.55
N ASP A 405 0.77 35.24 -15.00
CA ASP A 405 1.22 36.48 -15.58
C ASP A 405 2.49 36.25 -16.39
#